data_cdba3bc5de0aa61d92fd32b290a38464
#
_entry.id   cdba3bc5de0aa61d92fd32b290a38464
#
_cell.length_a   1.000
_cell.length_b   1.000
_cell.length_c   1.000
_cell.angle_alpha   90.00
_cell.angle_beta   90.00
_cell.angle_gamma   90.00
#
_symmetry.space_group_name_H-M   'P 1'
#
loop_
_entity.id
_entity.type
_entity.pdbx_description
1 polymer ?
#
loop_
_entity_poly.entity_id
_entity_poly.type
_entity_poly.pdbx_seq_one_letter_code
_entity_poly.pdbx_strand_id
1 'polypeptide(L)'
;MAASEYNHASFEVTSPGMMTTVQDAGRVGFQQYGMPVAGPMDSESYYIGQALVGNTSPGGALECTLLSPTLKVNGTCIVAFTGADMKPTINNVEVPRYIPFICYDGDIISGGFSQCGVRMYISFAGGIDVPEINGSVSTHTKAKIGGFHGRPLAAGDEVPLKDCKSQDKHICDFDGQINHLFNVALFNRGGRECHEPLRVVLGAQAKCFTEKGIRNFSNELYTLTIQCDRMGFRLDGAIIEHVAGADIISDGAVFGSIQVPSDGNPIVLMADRQTTGGYTKIGTIITADLPRLSQLPIGDGITFDIVSVEEAQEIYRAYAEHLHNRIQLADQQSHYVFTVSEKNI
;
A
#
# COMPACT_ATOMS: atom_id res chain seq x y z
N MET A 1 3.54 -3.88 46.05
CA MET A 1 3.87 -4.24 44.65
C MET A 1 2.66 -3.79 43.82
N ALA A 2 2.72 -2.61 43.22
CA ALA A 2 1.69 -2.15 42.32
C ALA A 2 1.85 -2.87 40.99
N ALA A 3 0.84 -3.63 40.59
CA ALA A 3 0.74 -4.13 39.24
C ALA A 3 0.69 -2.92 38.31
N SER A 4 1.67 -2.77 37.40
CA SER A 4 1.59 -1.83 36.32
C SER A 4 0.41 -2.26 35.47
N GLU A 5 -0.70 -1.53 35.52
CA GLU A 5 -1.76 -1.62 34.53
C GLU A 5 -1.10 -1.28 33.18
N TYR A 6 -0.83 -2.30 32.36
CA TYR A 6 -0.49 -2.12 30.96
C TYR A 6 -1.75 -1.60 30.28
N ASN A 7 -1.82 -0.30 30.11
CA ASN A 7 -2.88 0.34 29.34
C ASN A 7 -2.57 0.02 27.85
N HIS A 8 -3.13 -1.06 27.34
CA HIS A 8 -3.00 -1.41 25.92
C HIS A 8 -3.67 -0.31 25.11
N ALA A 9 -2.88 0.38 24.29
CA ALA A 9 -3.42 1.39 23.39
C ALA A 9 -4.35 0.74 22.36
N SER A 10 -5.42 1.43 22.00
CA SER A 10 -6.33 1.07 20.91
C SER A 10 -6.78 2.32 20.16
N PHE A 11 -7.51 2.13 19.09
CA PHE A 11 -8.26 3.22 18.47
C PHE A 11 -9.69 2.77 18.16
N GLU A 12 -10.63 3.69 18.35
CA GLU A 12 -12.02 3.54 17.92
C GLU A 12 -12.20 4.14 16.52
N VAL A 13 -12.82 3.41 15.63
CA VAL A 13 -13.16 3.89 14.28
C VAL A 13 -14.47 4.67 14.35
N THR A 14 -14.42 5.99 14.31
CA THR A 14 -15.63 6.83 14.27
C THR A 14 -16.16 6.98 12.85
N SER A 15 -15.26 6.95 11.85
CA SER A 15 -15.59 6.86 10.42
C SER A 15 -14.55 5.96 9.72
N PRO A 16 -14.98 4.95 8.94
CA PRO A 16 -14.04 4.00 8.33
C PRO A 16 -13.35 4.55 7.06
N GLY A 17 -13.67 5.75 6.59
CA GLY A 17 -13.30 6.22 5.26
C GLY A 17 -14.05 5.47 4.16
N MET A 18 -13.48 5.45 2.93
CA MET A 18 -14.12 4.73 1.83
C MET A 18 -13.82 3.22 1.88
N MET A 19 -12.57 2.86 2.13
CA MET A 19 -12.15 1.48 2.34
C MET A 19 -10.83 1.48 3.13
N THR A 20 -10.88 1.03 4.36
CA THR A 20 -9.73 0.92 5.26
C THR A 20 -9.56 -0.53 5.72
N THR A 21 -8.39 -1.12 5.48
CA THR A 21 -8.07 -2.50 5.84
C THR A 21 -6.75 -2.58 6.57
N VAL A 22 -6.61 -3.57 7.46
CA VAL A 22 -5.32 -3.90 8.08
C VAL A 22 -4.48 -4.66 7.06
N GLN A 23 -3.26 -4.21 6.82
CA GLN A 23 -2.29 -4.87 5.94
C GLN A 23 -0.92 -4.93 6.61
N ASP A 24 -0.23 -6.06 6.43
CA ASP A 24 1.19 -6.26 6.76
C ASP A 24 1.97 -6.67 5.51
N ALA A 25 3.14 -7.28 5.64
CA ALA A 25 3.95 -7.72 4.51
C ALA A 25 3.31 -8.83 3.64
N GLY A 26 2.19 -9.40 4.08
CA GLY A 26 1.44 -10.43 3.36
C GLY A 26 1.80 -11.88 3.73
N ARG A 27 0.95 -12.83 3.33
CA ARG A 27 1.04 -14.29 3.59
C ARG A 27 1.94 -14.99 2.60
N VAL A 28 3.24 -14.78 2.70
CA VAL A 28 4.20 -15.40 1.79
C VAL A 28 4.36 -16.89 2.11
N GLY A 29 4.45 -17.74 1.06
CA GLY A 29 4.72 -19.18 1.20
C GLY A 29 3.48 -20.10 1.17
N PHE A 30 2.27 -19.55 1.19
CA PHE A 30 1.03 -20.34 1.22
C PHE A 30 0.29 -20.40 -0.12
N GLN A 31 0.85 -19.82 -1.18
CA GLN A 31 0.22 -19.79 -2.52
C GLN A 31 -0.03 -21.17 -3.09
N GLN A 32 0.83 -22.15 -2.81
CA GLN A 32 0.65 -23.56 -3.23
C GLN A 32 -0.63 -24.20 -2.67
N TYR A 33 -1.19 -23.65 -1.60
CA TYR A 33 -2.46 -24.11 -1.00
C TYR A 33 -3.64 -23.24 -1.45
N GLY A 34 -3.47 -22.41 -2.46
CA GLY A 34 -4.51 -21.49 -2.96
C GLY A 34 -4.73 -20.26 -2.10
N MET A 35 -3.86 -20.00 -1.09
CA MET A 35 -3.99 -18.85 -0.22
C MET A 35 -3.35 -17.61 -0.85
N PRO A 36 -4.11 -16.52 -1.07
CA PRO A 36 -3.56 -15.26 -1.58
C PRO A 36 -2.55 -14.66 -0.61
N VAL A 37 -1.54 -13.98 -1.17
CA VAL A 37 -0.53 -13.26 -0.37
C VAL A 37 -1.17 -12.10 0.37
N ALA A 38 -2.08 -11.36 -0.27
CA ALA A 38 -2.57 -10.07 0.19
C ALA A 38 -1.41 -9.08 0.44
N GLY A 39 -1.39 -8.36 1.55
CA GLY A 39 -0.35 -7.36 1.84
C GLY A 39 -0.63 -6.00 1.21
N PRO A 40 0.31 -5.05 1.31
CA PRO A 40 0.09 -3.69 0.85
C PRO A 40 0.09 -3.62 -0.68
N MET A 41 -0.76 -2.75 -1.22
CA MET A 41 -0.76 -2.42 -2.65
C MET A 41 0.47 -1.59 -3.02
N ASP A 42 0.84 -0.63 -2.17
CA ASP A 42 2.08 0.16 -2.24
C ASP A 42 3.03 -0.27 -1.12
N SER A 43 3.87 -1.25 -1.45
CA SER A 43 4.84 -1.80 -0.49
C SER A 43 5.86 -0.77 -0.02
N GLU A 44 6.24 0.19 -0.88
CA GLU A 44 7.22 1.22 -0.53
C GLU A 44 6.70 2.14 0.58
N SER A 45 5.48 2.69 0.39
CA SER A 45 4.85 3.54 1.40
C SER A 45 4.63 2.80 2.71
N TYR A 46 4.25 1.51 2.64
CA TYR A 46 4.07 0.66 3.80
C TYR A 46 5.39 0.49 4.58
N TYR A 47 6.48 0.06 3.93
CA TYR A 47 7.75 -0.19 4.63
C TYR A 47 8.38 1.09 5.21
N ILE A 48 8.28 2.21 4.50
CA ILE A 48 8.72 3.51 5.02
C ILE A 48 7.91 3.88 6.27
N GLY A 49 6.58 3.69 6.25
CA GLY A 49 5.72 3.94 7.41
C GLY A 49 6.09 3.10 8.63
N GLN A 50 6.40 1.80 8.42
CA GLN A 50 6.87 0.91 9.50
C GLN A 50 8.19 1.40 10.12
N ALA A 51 9.14 1.82 9.30
CA ALA A 51 10.42 2.35 9.76
C ALA A 51 10.26 3.66 10.54
N LEU A 52 9.42 4.58 10.06
CA LEU A 52 9.16 5.87 10.73
C LEU A 52 8.61 5.73 12.16
N VAL A 53 7.81 4.70 12.42
CA VAL A 53 7.32 4.43 13.77
C VAL A 53 8.27 3.54 14.61
N GLY A 54 9.40 3.14 14.03
CA GLY A 54 10.44 2.34 14.70
C GLY A 54 10.12 0.85 14.80
N ASN A 55 9.30 0.30 13.92
CA ASN A 55 9.01 -1.12 13.89
C ASN A 55 10.17 -1.88 13.23
N THR A 56 10.88 -2.69 14.01
CA THR A 56 11.99 -3.53 13.54
C THR A 56 11.53 -4.72 12.71
N SER A 57 10.29 -5.16 12.89
CA SER A 57 9.60 -6.15 12.07
C SER A 57 8.32 -5.53 11.53
N PRO A 58 8.01 -5.69 10.25
CA PRO A 58 6.81 -5.13 9.65
C PRO A 58 5.54 -5.65 10.34
N GLY A 59 4.79 -4.74 10.97
CA GLY A 59 3.54 -5.03 11.68
C GLY A 59 2.30 -4.63 10.89
N GLY A 60 1.11 -4.91 11.41
CA GLY A 60 -0.13 -4.44 10.82
C GLY A 60 -0.20 -2.92 10.78
N ALA A 61 -0.55 -2.35 9.62
CA ALA A 61 -0.86 -0.95 9.39
C ALA A 61 -2.23 -0.83 8.72
N LEU A 62 -2.82 0.35 8.73
CA LEU A 62 -4.02 0.63 7.94
C LEU A 62 -3.63 1.03 6.52
N GLU A 63 -4.22 0.38 5.53
CA GLU A 63 -4.26 0.83 4.14
C GLU A 63 -5.61 1.51 3.89
N CYS A 64 -5.57 2.81 3.62
CA CYS A 64 -6.74 3.67 3.43
C CYS A 64 -6.85 4.03 1.95
N THR A 65 -8.01 3.78 1.33
CA THR A 65 -8.23 4.03 -0.10
C THR A 65 -9.10 5.26 -0.28
N LEU A 66 -8.61 6.28 -1.02
CA LEU A 66 -9.26 7.51 -1.47
C LEU A 66 -9.76 8.46 -0.38
N LEU A 67 -10.26 7.98 0.74
CA LEU A 67 -10.77 8.79 1.86
C LEU A 67 -10.18 8.26 3.17
N SER A 68 -9.58 9.16 3.95
CA SER A 68 -9.04 8.83 5.27
C SER A 68 -10.14 8.39 6.25
N PRO A 69 -9.87 7.41 7.12
CA PRO A 69 -10.72 7.15 8.28
C PRO A 69 -10.62 8.29 9.29
N THR A 70 -11.57 8.32 10.24
CA THR A 70 -11.47 9.10 11.48
C THR A 70 -11.38 8.13 12.64
N LEU A 71 -10.30 8.26 13.42
CA LEU A 71 -9.95 7.37 14.51
C LEU A 71 -9.85 8.18 15.81
N LYS A 72 -10.44 7.68 16.88
CA LYS A 72 -10.22 8.21 18.22
C LYS A 72 -9.22 7.31 18.94
N VAL A 73 -8.14 7.90 19.43
CA VAL A 73 -7.09 7.19 20.17
C VAL A 73 -7.55 6.93 21.61
N ASN A 74 -7.36 5.71 22.09
CA ASN A 74 -7.49 5.33 23.49
C ASN A 74 -6.09 4.93 23.99
N GLY A 75 -5.60 5.61 25.03
CA GLY A 75 -4.24 5.48 25.54
C GLY A 75 -3.22 6.31 24.76
N THR A 76 -1.99 5.83 24.60
CA THR A 76 -0.92 6.56 23.92
C THR A 76 -0.33 5.71 22.82
N CYS A 77 -0.19 6.27 21.62
CA CYS A 77 0.44 5.60 20.48
C CYS A 77 1.33 6.55 19.66
N ILE A 78 2.25 5.99 18.89
CA ILE A 78 3.02 6.71 17.89
C ILE A 78 2.48 6.31 16.52
N VAL A 79 2.23 7.31 15.66
CA VAL A 79 1.63 7.15 14.34
C VAL A 79 2.45 7.85 13.27
N ALA A 80 2.48 7.30 12.07
CA ALA A 80 3.02 7.97 10.88
C ALA A 80 2.11 7.74 9.67
N PHE A 81 2.03 8.75 8.80
CA PHE A 81 1.24 8.75 7.57
C PHE A 81 2.15 8.69 6.36
N THR A 82 1.91 7.76 5.44
CA THR A 82 2.70 7.62 4.20
C THR A 82 1.80 7.34 3.00
N GLY A 83 2.33 7.43 1.78
CA GLY A 83 1.56 7.18 0.56
C GLY A 83 0.76 8.39 0.08
N ALA A 84 -0.51 8.19 -0.27
CA ALA A 84 -1.38 9.24 -0.83
C ALA A 84 -1.56 10.44 0.10
N ASP A 85 -1.74 11.62 -0.48
CA ASP A 85 -1.99 12.85 0.28
C ASP A 85 -3.49 12.99 0.57
N MET A 86 -3.90 12.53 1.73
CA MET A 86 -5.27 12.67 2.24
C MET A 86 -5.39 13.79 3.28
N LYS A 87 -4.41 14.72 3.33
CA LYS A 87 -4.40 15.82 4.30
C LYS A 87 -4.63 15.33 5.73
N PRO A 88 -3.75 14.45 6.25
CA PRO A 88 -3.93 13.91 7.59
C PRO A 88 -3.93 15.03 8.63
N THR A 89 -4.78 14.86 9.64
CA THR A 89 -4.89 15.80 10.78
C THR A 89 -4.83 15.04 12.10
N ILE A 90 -4.31 15.71 13.13
CA ILE A 90 -4.44 15.31 14.54
C ILE A 90 -5.13 16.47 15.25
N ASN A 91 -6.29 16.22 15.87
CA ASN A 91 -7.11 17.23 16.53
C ASN A 91 -7.43 18.44 15.61
N ASN A 92 -7.77 18.17 14.35
CA ASN A 92 -8.02 19.15 13.28
C ASN A 92 -6.82 20.00 12.85
N VAL A 93 -5.62 19.76 13.36
CA VAL A 93 -4.38 20.39 12.89
C VAL A 93 -3.80 19.52 11.77
N GLU A 94 -3.63 20.09 10.56
CA GLU A 94 -3.00 19.37 9.45
C GLU A 94 -1.54 19.05 9.80
N VAL A 95 -1.17 17.77 9.64
CA VAL A 95 0.18 17.27 9.90
C VAL A 95 0.82 16.74 8.63
N PRO A 96 2.13 16.90 8.47
CA PRO A 96 2.82 16.38 7.30
C PRO A 96 2.88 14.85 7.30
N ARG A 97 2.84 14.26 6.12
CA ARG A 97 3.18 12.86 5.91
C ARG A 97 4.69 12.64 6.09
N TYR A 98 5.08 11.39 6.33
CA TYR A 98 6.47 10.93 6.50
C TYR A 98 7.18 11.50 7.73
N ILE A 99 6.40 11.84 8.76
CA ILE A 99 6.87 12.23 10.08
C ILE A 99 6.09 11.44 11.12
N PRO A 100 6.76 10.91 12.18
CA PRO A 100 6.06 10.24 13.27
C PRO A 100 5.52 11.26 14.29
N PHE A 101 4.28 11.03 14.75
CA PHE A 101 3.60 11.81 15.79
C PHE A 101 3.24 10.92 16.97
N ILE A 102 3.30 11.46 18.17
CA ILE A 102 2.72 10.85 19.37
C ILE A 102 1.30 11.39 19.55
N CYS A 103 0.36 10.46 19.70
CA CYS A 103 -1.04 10.76 20.01
C CYS A 103 -1.34 10.23 21.40
N TYR A 104 -2.16 10.99 22.14
CA TYR A 104 -2.57 10.69 23.50
C TYR A 104 -4.04 10.26 23.56
N ASP A 105 -4.45 9.82 24.74
CA ASP A 105 -5.84 9.44 25.01
C ASP A 105 -6.83 10.53 24.63
N GLY A 106 -7.80 10.20 23.81
CA GLY A 106 -8.81 11.12 23.29
C GLY A 106 -8.45 11.87 22.02
N ASP A 107 -7.18 11.81 21.54
CA ASP A 107 -6.79 12.46 20.29
C ASP A 107 -7.56 11.88 19.10
N ILE A 108 -7.89 12.76 18.15
CA ILE A 108 -8.61 12.41 16.91
C ILE A 108 -7.66 12.48 15.73
N ILE A 109 -7.41 11.32 15.12
CA ILE A 109 -6.71 11.20 13.85
C ILE A 109 -7.76 11.22 12.73
N SER A 110 -7.61 12.10 11.74
CA SER A 110 -8.52 12.14 10.59
C SER A 110 -7.82 12.65 9.33
N GLY A 111 -8.57 12.87 8.27
CA GLY A 111 -8.12 13.45 7.02
C GLY A 111 -9.31 13.60 6.05
N GLY A 112 -9.01 13.91 4.80
CA GLY A 112 -10.00 14.12 3.76
C GLY A 112 -9.88 13.14 2.60
N PHE A 113 -10.49 13.53 1.48
CA PHE A 113 -10.27 12.86 0.20
C PHE A 113 -8.84 13.09 -0.29
N SER A 114 -8.30 12.06 -0.97
CA SER A 114 -6.96 12.14 -1.53
C SER A 114 -6.85 13.27 -2.55
N GLN A 115 -5.83 14.10 -2.37
CA GLN A 115 -5.46 15.16 -3.31
C GLN A 115 -4.43 14.67 -4.35
N CYS A 116 -3.65 13.63 -3.99
CA CYS A 116 -2.67 13.01 -4.86
C CYS A 116 -2.44 11.58 -4.40
N GLY A 117 -2.45 10.64 -5.34
CA GLY A 117 -2.40 9.21 -5.07
C GLY A 117 -3.75 8.64 -4.66
N VAL A 118 -3.79 7.35 -4.35
CA VAL A 118 -5.02 6.60 -4.04
C VAL A 118 -4.97 5.97 -2.66
N ARG A 119 -3.78 5.56 -2.19
CA ARG A 119 -3.60 4.77 -0.97
C ARG A 119 -2.68 5.44 0.03
N MET A 120 -3.25 5.80 1.17
CA MET A 120 -2.50 6.26 2.34
C MET A 120 -2.34 5.11 3.33
N TYR A 121 -1.18 5.06 3.98
CA TYR A 121 -0.92 4.13 5.08
C TYR A 121 -0.84 4.89 6.39
N ILE A 122 -1.49 4.33 7.43
CA ILE A 122 -1.36 4.78 8.81
C ILE A 122 -0.65 3.64 9.55
N SER A 123 0.61 3.88 9.89
CA SER A 123 1.44 2.94 10.64
C SER A 123 1.48 3.31 12.11
N PHE A 124 1.42 2.32 12.99
CA PHE A 124 1.50 2.47 14.43
C PHE A 124 2.74 1.78 14.98
N ALA A 125 3.38 2.37 15.99
CA ALA A 125 4.48 1.73 16.70
C ALA A 125 3.99 0.42 17.37
N GLY A 126 4.73 -0.66 17.22
CA GLY A 126 4.33 -2.01 17.61
C GLY A 126 3.40 -2.70 16.61
N GLY A 127 2.65 -1.93 15.81
CA GLY A 127 1.67 -2.45 14.84
C GLY A 127 0.29 -2.72 15.46
N ILE A 128 -0.65 -3.13 14.62
CA ILE A 128 -2.02 -3.47 15.01
C ILE A 128 -2.05 -4.89 15.59
N ASP A 129 -2.72 -5.06 16.74
CA ASP A 129 -2.81 -6.32 17.46
C ASP A 129 -4.09 -7.08 17.08
N VAL A 130 -3.99 -7.85 16.00
CA VAL A 130 -5.05 -8.76 15.52
C VAL A 130 -4.48 -10.15 15.27
N PRO A 131 -5.32 -11.19 15.30
CA PRO A 131 -4.84 -12.56 15.09
C PRO A 131 -4.13 -12.75 13.76
N GLU A 132 -2.94 -13.36 13.80
CA GLU A 132 -2.23 -13.79 12.61
C GLU A 132 -2.84 -15.06 12.03
N ILE A 133 -3.00 -15.07 10.71
CA ILE A 133 -3.41 -16.27 9.96
C ILE A 133 -2.31 -16.57 8.94
N ASN A 134 -1.70 -17.72 9.09
CA ASN A 134 -0.56 -18.15 8.28
C ASN A 134 0.58 -17.11 8.28
N GLY A 135 0.93 -16.60 9.47
CA GLY A 135 2.03 -15.67 9.69
C GLY A 135 1.78 -14.25 9.16
N SER A 136 0.53 -13.84 8.94
CA SER A 136 0.18 -12.50 8.47
C SER A 136 -1.14 -12.02 9.07
N VAL A 137 -1.21 -10.72 9.34
CA VAL A 137 -2.44 -10.02 9.74
C VAL A 137 -3.16 -9.35 8.56
N SER A 138 -2.67 -9.49 7.32
CA SER A 138 -3.29 -8.84 6.16
C SER A 138 -4.73 -9.30 5.94
N THR A 139 -5.61 -8.34 5.69
CA THR A 139 -7.00 -8.58 5.31
C THR A 139 -7.08 -9.05 3.86
N HIS A 140 -7.77 -10.15 3.62
CA HIS A 140 -8.23 -10.55 2.30
C HIS A 140 -9.76 -10.57 2.30
N THR A 141 -10.38 -9.53 1.79
CA THR A 141 -11.81 -9.25 1.97
C THR A 141 -12.73 -10.30 1.34
N LYS A 142 -12.38 -10.84 0.16
CA LYS A 142 -13.19 -11.86 -0.52
C LYS A 142 -13.22 -13.19 0.22
N ALA A 143 -12.09 -13.61 0.77
CA ALA A 143 -12.02 -14.84 1.58
C ALA A 143 -12.42 -14.61 3.05
N LYS A 144 -12.61 -13.35 3.47
CA LYS A 144 -12.88 -12.94 4.85
C LYS A 144 -11.83 -13.45 5.85
N ILE A 145 -10.54 -13.26 5.49
CA ILE A 145 -9.40 -13.77 6.24
C ILE A 145 -8.53 -12.59 6.70
N GLY A 146 -7.94 -12.72 7.90
CA GLY A 146 -6.99 -11.78 8.48
C GLY A 146 -7.62 -10.44 8.85
N GLY A 147 -6.77 -9.48 9.17
CA GLY A 147 -7.18 -8.14 9.60
C GLY A 147 -8.14 -8.14 10.77
N PHE A 148 -8.93 -7.09 10.87
CA PHE A 148 -9.98 -6.99 11.86
C PHE A 148 -11.25 -7.65 11.31
N HIS A 149 -11.54 -8.88 11.80
CA HIS A 149 -12.68 -9.71 11.40
C HIS A 149 -12.79 -10.07 9.90
N GLY A 150 -11.68 -10.08 9.16
CA GLY A 150 -11.66 -10.47 7.74
C GLY A 150 -12.37 -9.48 6.79
N ARG A 151 -12.59 -8.24 7.20
CA ARG A 151 -13.34 -7.22 6.48
C ARG A 151 -12.66 -5.84 6.56
N PRO A 152 -13.06 -4.87 5.72
CA PRO A 152 -12.74 -3.47 5.98
C PRO A 152 -13.27 -3.02 7.34
N LEU A 153 -12.62 -2.04 7.95
CA LEU A 153 -13.06 -1.45 9.20
C LEU A 153 -14.45 -0.80 9.04
N ALA A 154 -15.20 -0.80 10.12
CA ALA A 154 -16.52 -0.17 10.22
C ALA A 154 -16.58 0.79 11.40
N ALA A 155 -17.50 1.75 11.37
CA ALA A 155 -17.73 2.63 12.51
C ALA A 155 -18.11 1.82 13.76
N GLY A 156 -17.53 2.18 14.89
CA GLY A 156 -17.66 1.48 16.17
C GLY A 156 -16.68 0.33 16.38
N ASP A 157 -15.80 0.02 15.41
CA ASP A 157 -14.72 -0.95 15.64
C ASP A 157 -13.71 -0.37 16.63
N GLU A 158 -13.35 -1.14 17.65
CA GLU A 158 -12.27 -0.85 18.56
C GLU A 158 -11.10 -1.78 18.25
N VAL A 159 -10.02 -1.22 17.72
CA VAL A 159 -8.89 -1.99 17.19
C VAL A 159 -7.69 -1.85 18.12
N PRO A 160 -7.23 -2.95 18.73
CA PRO A 160 -6.10 -2.92 19.67
C PRO A 160 -4.77 -2.71 18.93
N LEU A 161 -3.85 -2.03 19.60
CA LEU A 161 -2.47 -1.85 19.18
C LEU A 161 -1.54 -2.68 20.06
N LYS A 162 -0.46 -3.19 19.46
CA LYS A 162 0.60 -3.85 20.22
C LYS A 162 1.36 -2.82 21.05
N ASP A 163 1.82 -3.23 22.22
CA ASP A 163 2.62 -2.37 23.09
C ASP A 163 3.87 -1.87 22.36
N CYS A 164 4.11 -0.57 22.44
CA CYS A 164 5.33 0.03 21.96
C CYS A 164 6.15 0.59 23.12
N LYS A 165 7.47 0.40 23.08
CA LYS A 165 8.39 1.05 24.03
C LYS A 165 8.69 2.45 23.54
N SER A 166 8.02 3.45 24.10
CA SER A 166 8.27 4.87 23.77
C SER A 166 9.44 5.49 24.57
N GLN A 167 10.11 4.74 25.41
CA GLN A 167 11.00 5.24 26.47
C GLN A 167 12.28 5.94 25.96
N ASP A 168 12.66 5.75 24.70
CA ASP A 168 13.91 6.31 24.14
C ASP A 168 13.65 7.33 23.00
N LYS A 169 12.43 7.91 22.94
CA LYS A 169 12.07 8.86 21.87
C LYS A 169 12.24 10.29 22.33
N HIS A 170 12.79 11.16 21.46
CA HIS A 170 12.83 12.59 21.66
C HIS A 170 11.50 13.20 21.21
N ILE A 171 10.72 13.69 22.16
CA ILE A 171 9.43 14.34 21.88
C ILE A 171 9.68 15.81 21.58
N CYS A 172 9.19 16.29 20.43
CA CYS A 172 9.30 17.66 19.96
C CYS A 172 7.91 18.25 19.73
N ASP A 173 7.72 19.53 20.09
CA ASP A 173 6.48 20.24 19.75
C ASP A 173 6.44 20.51 18.23
N PHE A 174 5.30 20.20 17.60
CA PHE A 174 5.03 20.56 16.22
C PHE A 174 4.44 21.96 16.17
N ASP A 175 5.20 22.92 15.63
CA ASP A 175 4.83 24.34 15.51
C ASP A 175 4.32 24.74 14.11
N GLY A 176 3.99 23.73 13.27
CA GLY A 176 3.58 23.94 11.88
C GLY A 176 4.77 24.04 10.91
N GLN A 177 6.00 24.07 11.39
CA GLN A 177 7.22 24.07 10.58
C GLN A 177 8.02 22.78 10.80
N ILE A 178 8.42 22.16 9.70
CA ILE A 178 9.31 21.01 9.75
C ILE A 178 10.73 21.55 9.86
N ASN A 179 11.38 21.33 10.99
CA ASN A 179 12.79 21.64 11.17
C ASN A 179 13.62 20.90 10.13
N HIS A 180 14.78 21.45 9.75
CA HIS A 180 15.73 20.91 8.76
C HIS A 180 16.18 19.45 8.99
N LEU A 181 15.77 18.84 10.12
CA LEU A 181 16.03 17.45 10.47
C LEU A 181 15.24 16.43 9.61
N PHE A 182 14.12 16.85 8.99
CA PHE A 182 13.25 15.98 8.22
C PHE A 182 13.17 16.45 6.76
N ASN A 183 13.81 15.71 5.87
CA ASN A 183 13.69 15.96 4.45
C ASN A 183 12.53 15.16 3.86
N VAL A 184 11.29 15.62 4.11
CA VAL A 184 10.05 15.02 3.60
C VAL A 184 10.07 14.89 2.07
N ALA A 185 10.79 15.79 1.38
CA ALA A 185 10.92 15.75 -0.08
C ALA A 185 11.56 14.45 -0.60
N LEU A 186 12.41 13.80 0.20
CA LEU A 186 13.02 12.50 -0.15
C LEU A 186 12.00 11.36 -0.19
N PHE A 187 10.85 11.52 0.47
CA PHE A 187 9.81 10.50 0.53
C PHE A 187 8.62 10.80 -0.40
N ASN A 188 8.48 12.05 -0.85
CA ASN A 188 7.43 12.40 -1.79
C ASN A 188 7.83 11.93 -3.20
N ARG A 189 7.09 11.00 -3.75
CA ARG A 189 7.06 10.80 -5.20
C ARG A 189 6.39 12.03 -5.79
N GLY A 190 7.17 12.89 -6.46
CA GLY A 190 6.61 14.02 -7.18
C GLY A 190 5.60 13.52 -8.21
N GLY A 191 4.49 14.23 -8.41
CA GLY A 191 3.43 13.86 -9.37
C GLY A 191 3.84 13.76 -10.84
N ARG A 192 5.14 13.83 -11.14
CA ARG A 192 5.70 13.68 -12.49
C ARG A 192 5.86 12.23 -12.94
N GLU A 193 5.94 11.27 -12.00
CA GLU A 193 6.12 9.85 -12.33
C GLU A 193 4.83 9.16 -12.80
N CYS A 194 3.67 9.83 -12.69
CA CYS A 194 2.38 9.24 -13.06
C CYS A 194 2.23 8.95 -14.55
N HIS A 195 3.01 9.59 -15.42
CA HIS A 195 2.88 9.48 -16.88
C HIS A 195 3.98 8.64 -17.55
N GLU A 196 4.96 8.16 -16.79
CA GLU A 196 5.97 7.27 -17.36
C GLU A 196 5.36 5.90 -17.67
N PRO A 197 5.76 5.23 -18.77
CA PRO A 197 5.30 3.88 -19.07
C PRO A 197 5.57 2.90 -17.91
N LEU A 198 4.67 1.95 -17.72
CA LEU A 198 4.89 0.82 -16.83
C LEU A 198 5.74 -0.23 -17.55
N ARG A 199 6.87 -0.58 -16.98
CA ARG A 199 7.79 -1.54 -17.58
C ARG A 199 7.32 -2.97 -17.37
N VAL A 200 7.35 -3.76 -18.43
CA VAL A 200 6.80 -5.12 -18.48
C VAL A 200 7.82 -6.07 -19.08
N VAL A 201 8.04 -7.20 -18.42
CA VAL A 201 8.73 -8.35 -19.01
C VAL A 201 7.68 -9.25 -19.66
N LEU A 202 7.82 -9.53 -20.96
CA LEU A 202 6.94 -10.45 -21.67
C LEU A 202 7.04 -11.86 -21.07
N GLY A 203 5.89 -12.51 -20.91
CA GLY A 203 5.79 -13.84 -20.34
C GLY A 203 5.94 -14.97 -21.39
N ALA A 204 6.05 -16.20 -20.91
CA ALA A 204 6.12 -17.39 -21.77
C ALA A 204 4.90 -17.55 -22.69
N GLN A 205 3.76 -16.93 -22.33
CA GLN A 205 2.51 -16.96 -23.10
C GLN A 205 2.38 -15.78 -24.08
N ALA A 206 3.37 -14.89 -24.20
CA ALA A 206 3.35 -13.78 -25.16
C ALA A 206 3.14 -14.28 -26.62
N LYS A 207 3.61 -15.49 -26.94
CA LYS A 207 3.37 -16.15 -28.23
C LYS A 207 1.90 -16.50 -28.53
N CYS A 208 1.02 -16.42 -27.55
CA CYS A 208 -0.42 -16.60 -27.72
C CYS A 208 -1.11 -15.36 -28.30
N PHE A 209 -0.40 -14.25 -28.43
CA PHE A 209 -0.89 -12.99 -28.97
C PHE A 209 -0.33 -12.73 -30.36
N THR A 210 -1.13 -12.05 -31.21
CA THR A 210 -0.67 -11.64 -32.54
C THR A 210 0.40 -10.53 -32.43
N GLU A 211 1.20 -10.37 -33.47
CA GLU A 211 2.14 -9.22 -33.52
C GLU A 211 1.41 -7.88 -33.41
N LYS A 212 0.19 -7.77 -33.96
CA LYS A 212 -0.65 -6.58 -33.82
C LYS A 212 -1.08 -6.40 -32.36
N GLY A 213 -1.48 -7.47 -31.67
CA GLY A 213 -1.84 -7.45 -30.25
C GLY A 213 -0.68 -6.97 -29.38
N ILE A 214 0.54 -7.46 -29.63
CA ILE A 214 1.75 -7.01 -28.90
C ILE A 214 2.07 -5.55 -29.21
N ARG A 215 1.93 -5.10 -30.49
CA ARG A 215 2.12 -3.69 -30.84
C ARG A 215 1.09 -2.78 -30.20
N ASN A 216 -0.19 -3.18 -30.16
CA ASN A 216 -1.22 -2.41 -29.46
C ASN A 216 -0.86 -2.30 -27.97
N PHE A 217 -0.47 -3.41 -27.34
CA PHE A 217 -0.08 -3.41 -25.93
C PHE A 217 1.04 -2.42 -25.61
N SER A 218 2.07 -2.31 -26.44
CA SER A 218 3.24 -1.45 -26.16
C SER A 218 3.10 0.00 -26.62
N ASN A 219 2.20 0.30 -27.57
CA ASN A 219 2.16 1.62 -28.20
C ASN A 219 0.91 2.44 -27.86
N GLU A 220 -0.14 1.78 -27.34
CA GLU A 220 -1.42 2.43 -27.12
C GLU A 220 -1.65 2.78 -25.67
N LEU A 221 -2.51 3.76 -25.44
CA LEU A 221 -2.93 4.18 -24.10
C LEU A 221 -4.05 3.28 -23.58
N TYR A 222 -3.93 2.87 -22.32
CA TYR A 222 -4.97 2.13 -21.58
C TYR A 222 -5.44 2.96 -20.40
N THR A 223 -6.74 2.92 -20.10
CA THR A 223 -7.35 3.69 -19.02
C THR A 223 -7.82 2.78 -17.89
N LEU A 224 -7.52 3.16 -16.64
CA LEU A 224 -8.02 2.44 -15.46
C LEU A 224 -9.53 2.61 -15.33
N THR A 225 -10.25 1.49 -15.28
CA THR A 225 -11.72 1.48 -15.19
C THR A 225 -12.22 1.51 -13.73
N ILE A 226 -13.51 1.74 -13.53
CA ILE A 226 -14.16 1.66 -12.22
C ILE A 226 -14.15 0.23 -11.62
N GLN A 227 -13.76 -0.77 -12.39
CA GLN A 227 -13.66 -2.16 -11.95
C GLN A 227 -12.25 -2.50 -11.37
N CYS A 228 -11.50 -1.47 -10.98
CA CYS A 228 -10.21 -1.64 -10.30
C CYS A 228 -10.42 -1.87 -8.81
N ASP A 229 -9.90 -2.99 -8.32
CA ASP A 229 -9.89 -3.35 -6.89
C ASP A 229 -8.54 -3.96 -6.48
N ARG A 230 -8.46 -4.44 -5.23
CA ARG A 230 -7.24 -5.09 -4.74
C ARG A 230 -6.92 -6.44 -5.42
N MET A 231 -7.87 -7.05 -6.16
CA MET A 231 -7.61 -8.27 -6.92
C MET A 231 -6.98 -7.99 -8.27
N GLY A 232 -7.42 -6.93 -8.95
CA GLY A 232 -6.93 -6.60 -10.27
C GLY A 232 -7.42 -5.26 -10.77
N PHE A 233 -6.62 -4.64 -11.61
CA PHE A 233 -6.92 -3.41 -12.31
C PHE A 233 -7.36 -3.75 -13.74
N ARG A 234 -8.64 -3.56 -14.03
CA ARG A 234 -9.18 -3.69 -15.38
C ARG A 234 -8.90 -2.41 -16.16
N LEU A 235 -8.34 -2.60 -17.34
CA LEU A 235 -7.98 -1.51 -18.24
C LEU A 235 -8.89 -1.54 -19.46
N ASP A 236 -9.17 -0.38 -20.01
CA ASP A 236 -9.89 -0.19 -21.26
C ASP A 236 -8.98 0.49 -22.28
N GLY A 237 -8.95 -0.01 -23.53
CA GLY A 237 -8.06 0.53 -24.57
C GLY A 237 -8.05 -0.30 -25.83
N ALA A 238 -6.94 -0.26 -26.56
CA ALA A 238 -6.79 -1.02 -27.78
C ALA A 238 -6.79 -2.52 -27.53
N ILE A 239 -7.54 -3.26 -28.32
CA ILE A 239 -7.69 -4.71 -28.20
C ILE A 239 -6.36 -5.42 -28.40
N ILE A 240 -6.00 -6.29 -27.47
CA ILE A 240 -4.84 -7.19 -27.54
C ILE A 240 -5.30 -8.51 -28.15
N GLU A 241 -5.06 -8.68 -29.45
CA GLU A 241 -5.57 -9.82 -30.22
C GLU A 241 -4.81 -11.11 -29.89
N HIS A 242 -5.55 -12.21 -29.69
CA HIS A 242 -5.00 -13.55 -29.54
C HIS A 242 -4.82 -14.25 -30.89
N VAL A 243 -3.84 -15.14 -30.98
CA VAL A 243 -3.63 -16.01 -32.16
C VAL A 243 -4.74 -17.07 -32.24
N ALA A 244 -5.17 -17.61 -31.10
CA ALA A 244 -6.21 -18.64 -31.01
C ALA A 244 -7.30 -18.22 -30.00
N GLY A 245 -7.25 -18.69 -28.78
CA GLY A 245 -8.19 -18.32 -27.71
C GLY A 245 -7.48 -17.69 -26.52
N ALA A 246 -8.26 -17.09 -25.63
CA ALA A 246 -7.74 -16.48 -24.40
C ALA A 246 -7.56 -17.48 -23.26
N ASP A 247 -8.28 -18.61 -23.30
CA ASP A 247 -8.33 -19.58 -22.22
C ASP A 247 -7.12 -20.52 -22.26
N ILE A 248 -6.58 -20.80 -21.07
CA ILE A 248 -5.49 -21.75 -20.86
C ILE A 248 -5.83 -22.67 -19.69
N ILE A 249 -5.12 -23.82 -19.59
CA ILE A 249 -5.09 -24.58 -18.35
C ILE A 249 -4.56 -23.63 -17.25
N SER A 250 -5.25 -23.60 -16.11
CA SER A 250 -4.91 -22.71 -14.99
C SER A 250 -3.41 -22.78 -14.66
N ASP A 251 -2.77 -21.63 -14.64
CA ASP A 251 -1.34 -21.47 -14.44
C ASP A 251 -1.07 -20.39 -13.36
N GLY A 252 0.10 -20.46 -12.71
CA GLY A 252 0.47 -19.56 -11.63
C GLY A 252 0.34 -18.08 -11.99
N ALA A 253 -0.11 -17.27 -11.04
CA ALA A 253 -0.29 -15.83 -11.19
C ALA A 253 0.48 -15.08 -10.10
N VAL A 254 1.30 -14.12 -10.49
CA VAL A 254 2.07 -13.27 -9.57
C VAL A 254 1.52 -11.84 -9.54
N PHE A 255 1.89 -11.07 -8.52
CA PHE A 255 1.58 -9.64 -8.47
C PHE A 255 2.17 -8.93 -9.69
N GLY A 256 1.36 -8.15 -10.40
CA GLY A 256 1.74 -7.50 -11.65
C GLY A 256 1.56 -8.34 -12.92
N SER A 257 1.14 -9.62 -12.83
CA SER A 257 0.79 -10.40 -14.03
C SER A 257 -0.33 -9.72 -14.81
N ILE A 258 -0.20 -9.63 -16.13
CA ILE A 258 -1.18 -9.01 -17.02
C ILE A 258 -1.92 -10.10 -17.78
N GLN A 259 -3.14 -10.38 -17.35
CA GLN A 259 -4.05 -11.29 -18.02
C GLN A 259 -4.83 -10.58 -19.13
N VAL A 260 -5.07 -11.27 -20.23
CA VAL A 260 -5.91 -10.75 -21.32
C VAL A 260 -7.03 -11.75 -21.58
N PRO A 261 -8.25 -11.49 -21.10
CA PRO A 261 -9.44 -12.29 -21.42
C PRO A 261 -9.83 -12.20 -22.89
N SER A 262 -10.91 -12.90 -23.28
CA SER A 262 -11.37 -12.99 -24.67
C SER A 262 -11.86 -11.65 -25.27
N ASP A 263 -12.18 -10.67 -24.43
CA ASP A 263 -12.53 -9.31 -24.88
C ASP A 263 -11.30 -8.48 -25.30
N GLY A 264 -10.09 -8.99 -25.04
CA GLY A 264 -8.82 -8.34 -25.40
C GLY A 264 -8.40 -7.19 -24.51
N ASN A 265 -9.12 -6.88 -23.46
CA ASN A 265 -8.77 -5.83 -22.49
C ASN A 265 -7.88 -6.38 -21.37
N PRO A 266 -6.74 -5.76 -21.06
CA PRO A 266 -5.82 -6.30 -20.07
C PRO A 266 -6.33 -6.11 -18.63
N ILE A 267 -6.02 -7.08 -17.76
CA ILE A 267 -6.25 -7.05 -16.32
C ILE A 267 -4.91 -7.23 -15.62
N VAL A 268 -4.44 -6.21 -14.91
CA VAL A 268 -3.25 -6.32 -14.08
C VAL A 268 -3.63 -6.91 -12.73
N LEU A 269 -3.07 -8.06 -12.40
CA LEU A 269 -3.35 -8.76 -11.13
C LEU A 269 -2.62 -8.08 -9.97
N MET A 270 -3.38 -7.74 -8.91
CA MET A 270 -2.90 -6.94 -7.79
C MET A 270 -2.71 -7.79 -6.50
N ALA A 271 -2.64 -7.15 -5.33
CA ALA A 271 -2.25 -7.80 -4.08
C ALA A 271 -3.16 -8.97 -3.66
N ASP A 272 -4.48 -8.84 -3.82
CA ASP A 272 -5.46 -9.87 -3.43
C ASP A 272 -5.81 -10.86 -4.56
N ARG A 273 -4.99 -10.90 -5.63
CA ARG A 273 -5.18 -11.79 -6.77
C ARG A 273 -5.29 -13.26 -6.36
N GLN A 274 -5.96 -14.04 -7.19
CA GLN A 274 -5.92 -15.49 -7.11
C GLN A 274 -4.49 -16.03 -7.34
N THR A 275 -4.20 -17.20 -6.80
CA THR A 275 -2.89 -17.86 -6.94
C THR A 275 -2.66 -18.46 -8.33
N THR A 276 -3.75 -18.81 -9.03
CA THR A 276 -3.74 -19.35 -10.39
C THR A 276 -4.84 -18.69 -11.21
N GLY A 277 -4.67 -18.66 -12.54
CA GLY A 277 -5.64 -18.09 -13.46
C GLY A 277 -5.71 -18.85 -14.78
N GLY A 278 -6.87 -18.79 -15.42
CA GLY A 278 -7.18 -19.52 -16.66
C GLY A 278 -7.12 -18.67 -17.94
N TYR A 279 -6.65 -17.42 -17.85
CA TYR A 279 -6.43 -16.57 -19.03
C TYR A 279 -4.96 -16.44 -19.38
N THR A 280 -4.67 -16.26 -20.66
CA THR A 280 -3.31 -16.00 -21.15
C THR A 280 -2.74 -14.73 -20.51
N LYS A 281 -1.47 -14.80 -20.12
CA LYS A 281 -0.71 -13.69 -19.56
C LYS A 281 0.28 -13.17 -20.61
N ILE A 282 0.15 -11.89 -21.01
CA ILE A 282 1.06 -11.27 -21.97
C ILE A 282 2.43 -11.00 -21.34
N GLY A 283 2.44 -10.60 -20.07
CA GLY A 283 3.68 -10.27 -19.36
C GLY A 283 3.43 -10.01 -17.88
N THR A 284 4.44 -9.47 -17.22
CA THR A 284 4.39 -9.07 -15.80
C THR A 284 5.04 -7.70 -15.65
N ILE A 285 4.36 -6.77 -14.99
CA ILE A 285 4.92 -5.47 -14.61
C ILE A 285 6.08 -5.72 -13.65
N ILE A 286 7.20 -5.02 -13.83
CA ILE A 286 8.35 -5.15 -12.94
C ILE A 286 8.02 -4.66 -11.53
N THR A 287 8.64 -5.26 -10.52
CA THR A 287 8.36 -4.97 -9.10
C THR A 287 8.52 -3.49 -8.74
N ALA A 288 9.47 -2.80 -9.37
CA ALA A 288 9.75 -1.38 -9.11
C ALA A 288 8.59 -0.44 -9.52
N ASP A 289 7.71 -0.87 -10.43
CA ASP A 289 6.62 -0.04 -10.94
C ASP A 289 5.26 -0.31 -10.24
N LEU A 290 5.15 -1.42 -9.50
CA LEU A 290 3.90 -1.79 -8.81
C LEU A 290 3.43 -0.76 -7.76
N PRO A 291 4.32 -0.19 -6.92
CA PRO A 291 3.91 0.87 -5.99
C PRO A 291 3.34 2.10 -6.72
N ARG A 292 3.92 2.48 -7.86
CA ARG A 292 3.43 3.59 -8.68
C ARG A 292 2.05 3.28 -9.27
N LEU A 293 1.88 2.11 -9.89
CA LEU A 293 0.60 1.68 -10.43
C LEU A 293 -0.50 1.71 -9.34
N SER A 294 -0.19 1.28 -8.13
CA SER A 294 -1.14 1.23 -7.03
C SER A 294 -1.65 2.60 -6.58
N GLN A 295 -0.96 3.67 -6.95
CA GLN A 295 -1.32 5.06 -6.59
C GLN A 295 -2.04 5.82 -7.73
N LEU A 296 -2.26 5.17 -8.88
CA LEU A 296 -2.98 5.80 -9.99
C LEU A 296 -4.50 5.78 -9.74
N PRO A 297 -5.20 6.91 -9.89
CA PRO A 297 -6.63 6.98 -9.76
C PRO A 297 -7.37 6.34 -10.95
N ILE A 298 -8.62 5.96 -10.73
CA ILE A 298 -9.53 5.53 -11.78
C ILE A 298 -9.68 6.66 -12.82
N GLY A 299 -9.62 6.31 -14.10
CA GLY A 299 -9.67 7.23 -15.22
C GLY A 299 -8.29 7.69 -15.72
N ASP A 300 -7.21 7.43 -14.96
CA ASP A 300 -5.86 7.71 -15.44
C ASP A 300 -5.45 6.78 -16.57
N GLY A 301 -4.67 7.35 -17.48
CA GLY A 301 -4.08 6.63 -18.60
C GLY A 301 -2.72 6.04 -18.25
N ILE A 302 -2.46 4.82 -18.72
CA ILE A 302 -1.18 4.14 -18.62
C ILE A 302 -0.73 3.63 -19.98
N THR A 303 0.57 3.57 -20.18
CA THR A 303 1.23 2.91 -21.30
C THR A 303 2.20 1.87 -20.78
N PHE A 304 2.59 0.93 -21.63
CA PHE A 304 3.52 -0.13 -21.26
C PHE A 304 4.80 -0.04 -22.10
N ASP A 305 5.94 -0.27 -21.45
CA ASP A 305 7.25 -0.39 -22.08
C ASP A 305 7.77 -1.81 -21.87
N ILE A 306 8.14 -2.48 -22.96
CA ILE A 306 8.63 -3.86 -22.92
C ILE A 306 10.13 -3.83 -22.68
N VAL A 307 10.55 -4.43 -21.57
CA VAL A 307 11.96 -4.55 -21.17
C VAL A 307 12.40 -6.01 -21.12
N SER A 308 13.69 -6.23 -21.27
CA SER A 308 14.29 -7.57 -21.08
C SER A 308 14.31 -7.97 -19.58
N VAL A 309 14.55 -9.24 -19.31
CA VAL A 309 14.72 -9.73 -17.92
C VAL A 309 15.94 -9.10 -17.30
N GLU A 310 17.03 -8.95 -18.05
CA GLU A 310 18.29 -8.36 -17.61
C GLU A 310 18.09 -6.89 -17.19
N GLU A 311 17.45 -6.10 -18.04
CA GLU A 311 17.09 -4.71 -17.73
C GLU A 311 16.18 -4.61 -16.50
N ALA A 312 15.15 -5.45 -16.42
CA ALA A 312 14.26 -5.50 -15.26
C ALA A 312 15.01 -5.81 -13.96
N GLN A 313 16.00 -6.69 -14.00
CA GLN A 313 16.84 -7.02 -12.84
C GLN A 313 17.77 -5.88 -12.43
N GLU A 314 18.34 -5.16 -13.39
CA GLU A 314 19.16 -3.97 -13.12
C GLU A 314 18.32 -2.87 -12.46
N ILE A 315 17.15 -2.59 -13.02
CA ILE A 315 16.19 -1.63 -12.46
C ILE A 315 15.77 -2.04 -11.04
N TYR A 316 15.50 -3.33 -10.81
CA TYR A 316 15.13 -3.82 -9.49
C TYR A 316 16.25 -3.65 -8.46
N ARG A 317 17.53 -3.91 -8.83
CA ARG A 317 18.65 -3.70 -7.90
C ARG A 317 18.78 -2.23 -7.48
N ALA A 318 18.69 -1.31 -8.46
CA ALA A 318 18.73 0.12 -8.18
C ALA A 318 17.53 0.58 -7.32
N TYR A 319 16.33 0.07 -7.62
CA TYR A 319 15.13 0.33 -6.84
C TYR A 319 15.27 -0.19 -5.40
N ALA A 320 15.73 -1.42 -5.22
CA ALA A 320 15.88 -2.05 -3.91
C ALA A 320 16.92 -1.30 -3.04
N GLU A 321 18.03 -0.87 -3.64
CA GLU A 321 19.04 -0.04 -2.96
C GLU A 321 18.46 1.31 -2.54
N HIS A 322 17.75 1.99 -3.45
CA HIS A 322 17.11 3.27 -3.16
C HIS A 322 16.07 3.13 -2.03
N LEU A 323 15.21 2.12 -2.09
CA LEU A 323 14.21 1.84 -1.06
C LEU A 323 14.88 1.54 0.29
N HIS A 324 15.94 0.71 0.29
CA HIS A 324 16.69 0.40 1.51
C HIS A 324 17.25 1.67 2.17
N ASN A 325 17.86 2.57 1.39
CA ASN A 325 18.40 3.83 1.90
C ASN A 325 17.30 4.73 2.49
N ARG A 326 16.12 4.76 1.87
CA ARG A 326 14.96 5.51 2.39
C ARG A 326 14.41 4.91 3.68
N ILE A 327 14.35 3.58 3.78
CA ILE A 327 13.95 2.88 5.01
C ILE A 327 14.94 3.16 6.14
N GLN A 328 16.24 3.11 5.87
CA GLN A 328 17.28 3.45 6.87
C GLN A 328 17.16 4.91 7.35
N LEU A 329 16.90 5.85 6.43
CA LEU A 329 16.66 7.25 6.80
C LEU A 329 15.40 7.40 7.66
N ALA A 330 14.32 6.72 7.31
CA ALA A 330 13.08 6.72 8.09
C ALA A 330 13.29 6.13 9.50
N ASP A 331 14.06 5.06 9.62
CA ASP A 331 14.42 4.45 10.90
C ASP A 331 15.23 5.42 11.78
N GLN A 332 16.21 6.11 11.22
CA GLN A 332 16.95 7.16 11.93
C GLN A 332 16.03 8.28 12.42
N GLN A 333 15.04 8.69 11.59
CA GLN A 333 14.06 9.70 11.96
C GLN A 333 13.08 9.22 13.04
N SER A 334 12.87 7.92 13.18
CA SER A 334 11.96 7.33 14.18
C SER A 334 12.32 7.68 15.63
N HIS A 335 13.56 8.10 15.91
CA HIS A 335 14.00 8.53 17.23
C HIS A 335 13.39 9.87 17.66
N TYR A 336 12.89 10.68 16.71
CA TYR A 336 12.24 11.96 16.96
C TYR A 336 10.75 11.80 16.68
N VAL A 337 9.92 12.19 17.64
CA VAL A 337 8.46 12.10 17.55
C VAL A 337 7.87 13.46 17.86
N PHE A 338 6.90 13.90 17.08
CA PHE A 338 6.27 15.20 17.26
C PHE A 338 4.94 15.08 18.00
N THR A 339 4.59 16.08 18.78
CA THR A 339 3.26 16.24 19.38
C THR A 339 2.61 17.51 18.86
N VAL A 340 1.31 17.45 18.60
CA VAL A 340 0.49 18.62 18.29
C VAL A 340 0.09 19.26 19.63
N SER A 341 0.66 20.44 19.96
CA SER A 341 0.35 21.09 21.22
C SER A 341 -1.02 21.77 21.18
N GLU A 342 -1.71 21.83 22.35
CA GLU A 342 -2.99 22.53 22.50
C GLU A 342 -2.94 24.04 22.11
N LYS A 343 -1.73 24.60 21.96
CA LYS A 343 -1.55 25.99 21.53
C LYS A 343 -1.85 26.23 20.04
N ASN A 344 -2.00 25.15 19.26
CA ASN A 344 -2.25 25.19 17.81
C ASN A 344 -3.71 24.86 17.46
N ILE A 345 -4.59 24.67 18.45
CA ILE A 345 -6.03 24.37 18.29
C ILE A 345 -6.85 25.68 18.39
#